data_64f951c5996550279a5457f70ad5ddeb
#
_entry.id   64f951c5996550279a5457f70ad5ddeb
#
_cell.length_a   1.000
_cell.length_b   1.000
_cell.length_c   1.000
_cell.angle_alpha   90.00
_cell.angle_beta   90.00
_cell.angle_gamma   90.00
#
_symmetry.space_group_name_H-M   'P 1'
#
loop_
_entity.id
_entity.type
_entity.pdbx_description
1 polymer ?
#
loop_
_entity_poly.entity_id
_entity_poly.type
_entity_poly.pdbx_seq_one_letter_code
_entity_poly.pdbx_strand_id
1 'polypeptide(L)'
;MAFIVADRVKETTATSGTGPYALGGAATGFQAFSAVASNDDVVYYAATDDTNWEVGLGTYSSNSLIRTTILSSSNSDAAVSWTSAIKDIFLTYPAEEAVIEDSSNNVSVGN
;
A
#
# COMPACT_ATOMS: atom_id res chain seq x y z
N MET A 1 -5.85 7.34 -15.04
CA MET A 1 -4.98 7.16 -13.86
C MET A 1 -5.26 8.26 -12.86
N ALA A 2 -5.56 7.89 -11.63
CA ALA A 2 -5.78 8.85 -10.54
C ALA A 2 -5.03 8.36 -9.31
N PHE A 3 -4.65 9.30 -8.44
CA PHE A 3 -4.19 8.96 -7.10
C PHE A 3 -5.40 8.85 -6.19
N ILE A 4 -5.53 7.74 -5.49
CA ILE A 4 -6.68 7.45 -4.63
C ILE A 4 -6.22 7.42 -3.18
N VAL A 5 -6.91 8.18 -2.33
CA VAL A 5 -6.80 8.09 -0.87
C VAL A 5 -8.20 7.78 -0.34
N ALA A 6 -8.31 6.77 0.49
CA ALA A 6 -9.59 6.35 1.03
C ALA A 6 -9.39 5.70 2.39
N ASP A 7 -10.47 5.65 3.17
CA ASP A 7 -10.41 5.11 4.53
C ASP A 7 -10.71 3.63 4.55
N ARG A 8 -10.07 2.92 5.48
CA ARG A 8 -10.42 1.54 5.82
C ARG A 8 -10.29 0.58 4.64
N VAL A 9 -9.25 0.73 3.83
CA VAL A 9 -8.97 -0.18 2.72
C VAL A 9 -7.87 -1.15 3.15
N LYS A 10 -8.22 -2.42 3.26
CA LYS A 10 -7.28 -3.48 3.66
C LYS A 10 -7.73 -4.82 3.12
N GLU A 11 -6.80 -5.53 2.52
CA GLU A 11 -7.02 -6.89 2.04
C GLU A 11 -5.89 -7.79 2.53
N THR A 12 -6.06 -9.08 2.34
CA THR A 12 -4.98 -10.04 2.55
C THR A 12 -4.42 -10.48 1.20
N THR A 13 -3.20 -10.97 1.21
CA THR A 13 -2.57 -11.55 0.03
C THR A 13 -1.60 -12.64 0.45
N ALA A 14 -1.49 -13.69 -0.36
CA ALA A 14 -0.55 -14.78 -0.16
C ALA A 14 0.54 -14.79 -1.25
N THR A 15 0.65 -13.72 -2.03
CA THR A 15 1.62 -13.65 -3.12
C THR A 15 3.03 -13.76 -2.58
N SER A 16 3.84 -14.61 -3.19
CA SER A 16 5.25 -14.76 -2.88
C SER A 16 6.11 -13.98 -3.89
N GLY A 17 7.37 -13.73 -3.51
CA GLY A 17 8.32 -13.06 -4.39
C GLY A 17 8.14 -11.55 -4.43
N THR A 18 8.57 -10.94 -5.54
CA THR A 18 8.58 -9.49 -5.72
C THR A 18 7.58 -9.00 -6.77
N GLY A 19 6.74 -9.88 -7.29
CA GLY A 19 5.75 -9.54 -8.31
C GLY A 19 4.52 -8.83 -7.74
N PRO A 20 3.51 -8.58 -8.59
CA PRO A 20 2.28 -7.92 -8.13
C PRO A 20 1.59 -8.71 -7.02
N TYR A 21 0.92 -7.97 -6.13
CA TYR A 21 0.10 -8.60 -5.10
C TYR A 21 -1.24 -9.05 -5.71
N ALA A 22 -1.55 -10.33 -5.59
CA ALA A 22 -2.90 -10.83 -5.88
C ALA A 22 -3.77 -10.57 -4.66
N LEU A 23 -4.77 -9.71 -4.81
CA LEU A 23 -5.61 -9.29 -3.69
C LEU A 23 -6.61 -10.37 -3.33
N GLY A 24 -6.64 -10.75 -2.06
CA GLY A 24 -7.40 -11.90 -1.58
C GLY A 24 -8.77 -11.59 -1.00
N GLY A 25 -9.14 -10.31 -0.98
CA GLY A 25 -10.43 -9.87 -0.45
C GLY A 25 -10.29 -9.02 0.80
N ALA A 26 -11.32 -8.22 1.06
CA ALA A 26 -11.32 -7.27 2.18
C ALA A 26 -11.21 -7.98 3.52
N ALA A 27 -10.38 -7.45 4.41
CA ALA A 27 -10.33 -7.88 5.79
C ALA A 27 -11.63 -7.49 6.50
N THR A 28 -11.99 -8.22 7.54
CA THR A 28 -13.21 -7.93 8.31
C THR A 28 -13.19 -6.49 8.83
N GLY A 29 -14.24 -5.74 8.56
CA GLY A 29 -14.35 -4.34 8.98
C GLY A 29 -13.65 -3.36 8.06
N PHE A 30 -13.11 -3.83 6.93
CA PHE A 30 -12.43 -3.00 5.95
C PHE A 30 -13.11 -3.14 4.59
N GLN A 31 -12.77 -2.23 3.66
CA GLN A 31 -13.23 -2.34 2.28
C GLN A 31 -12.10 -2.80 1.37
N ALA A 32 -12.47 -3.36 0.23
CA ALA A 32 -11.51 -3.83 -0.76
C ALA A 32 -10.96 -2.66 -1.58
N PHE A 33 -9.76 -2.84 -2.16
CA PHE A 33 -9.22 -1.86 -3.10
C PHE A 33 -10.16 -1.63 -4.28
N SER A 34 -10.84 -2.67 -4.76
CA SER A 34 -11.80 -2.54 -5.86
C SER A 34 -12.99 -1.63 -5.54
N ALA A 35 -13.27 -1.39 -4.27
CA ALA A 35 -14.36 -0.48 -3.87
C ALA A 35 -13.99 0.99 -4.10
N VAL A 36 -12.71 1.32 -4.17
CA VAL A 36 -12.22 2.70 -4.22
C VAL A 36 -11.35 2.99 -5.43
N ALA A 37 -10.79 1.98 -6.09
CA ALA A 37 -9.87 2.14 -7.20
C ALA A 37 -10.39 1.45 -8.46
N SER A 38 -10.12 2.05 -9.60
CA SER A 38 -10.36 1.48 -10.92
C SER A 38 -9.01 1.12 -11.54
N ASN A 39 -9.02 0.35 -12.63
CA ASN A 39 -7.79 -0.01 -13.34
C ASN A 39 -6.97 1.23 -13.66
N ASP A 40 -5.67 1.13 -13.44
CA ASP A 40 -4.65 2.17 -13.65
C ASP A 40 -4.63 3.26 -12.57
N ASP A 41 -5.51 3.21 -11.58
CA ASP A 41 -5.41 4.11 -10.43
C ASP A 41 -4.21 3.74 -9.56
N VAL A 42 -3.62 4.75 -8.93
CA VAL A 42 -2.43 4.61 -8.11
C VAL A 42 -2.79 4.87 -6.65
N VAL A 43 -2.28 4.02 -5.78
CA VAL A 43 -2.48 4.16 -4.34
C VAL A 43 -1.14 4.06 -3.63
N TYR A 44 -1.03 4.69 -2.47
CA TYR A 44 0.06 4.38 -1.55
C TYR A 44 -0.39 3.20 -0.69
N TYR A 45 0.46 2.20 -0.58
CA TYR A 45 0.13 1.00 0.18
C TYR A 45 1.20 0.68 1.21
N ALA A 46 0.82 -0.09 2.22
CA ALA A 46 1.74 -0.77 3.11
C ALA A 46 1.38 -2.25 3.10
N ALA A 47 2.39 -3.09 3.06
CA ALA A 47 2.21 -4.54 3.16
C ALA A 47 3.07 -5.04 4.31
N THR A 48 2.55 -5.98 5.10
CA THR A 48 3.27 -6.49 6.24
C THR A 48 2.84 -7.92 6.56
N ASP A 49 3.80 -8.72 6.97
CA ASP A 49 3.55 -9.94 7.74
C ASP A 49 4.13 -9.70 9.16
N ASP A 50 4.36 -10.73 9.93
CA ASP A 50 4.88 -10.56 11.29
C ASP A 50 6.37 -10.19 11.34
N THR A 51 7.07 -10.24 10.21
CA THR A 51 8.53 -10.08 10.15
C THR A 51 8.95 -8.94 9.24
N ASN A 52 8.36 -8.86 8.05
CA ASN A 52 8.76 -7.92 7.01
C ASN A 52 7.66 -6.91 6.70
N TRP A 53 8.05 -5.78 6.15
CA TRP A 53 7.10 -4.75 5.75
C TRP A 53 7.63 -3.96 4.56
N GLU A 54 6.71 -3.36 3.83
CA GLU A 54 7.01 -2.60 2.64
C GLU A 54 5.98 -1.49 2.47
N VAL A 55 6.43 -0.30 2.11
CA VAL A 55 5.57 0.85 1.81
C VAL A 55 5.93 1.34 0.41
N GLY A 56 4.93 1.58 -0.42
CA GLY A 56 5.20 2.01 -1.78
C GLY A 56 4.00 2.59 -2.51
N LEU A 57 4.22 2.84 -3.81
CA LEU A 57 3.16 3.15 -4.76
C LEU A 57 2.76 1.87 -5.46
N GLY A 58 1.46 1.62 -5.51
CA GLY A 58 0.91 0.51 -6.25
C GLY A 58 -0.05 0.99 -7.31
N THR A 59 -0.08 0.29 -8.44
CA THR A 59 -1.04 0.54 -9.52
C THR A 59 -2.07 -0.58 -9.50
N TYR A 60 -3.35 -0.21 -9.33
CA TYR A 60 -4.43 -1.19 -9.27
C TYR A 60 -4.74 -1.70 -10.68
N SER A 61 -4.89 -3.00 -10.83
CA SER A 61 -5.27 -3.61 -12.11
C SER A 61 -5.95 -4.95 -11.86
N SER A 62 -7.23 -5.02 -12.17
CA SER A 62 -8.00 -6.27 -12.13
C SER A 62 -7.75 -7.12 -10.88
N ASN A 63 -7.99 -6.52 -9.73
CA ASN A 63 -7.84 -7.17 -8.42
C ASN A 63 -6.40 -7.58 -8.09
N SER A 64 -5.45 -6.88 -8.69
CA SER A 64 -4.03 -6.98 -8.36
C SER A 64 -3.47 -5.61 -8.06
N LEU A 65 -2.41 -5.53 -7.26
CA LEU A 65 -1.71 -4.30 -7.01
C LEU A 65 -0.27 -4.46 -7.50
N ILE A 66 0.05 -3.74 -8.58
CA ILE A 66 1.39 -3.76 -9.17
C ILE A 66 2.29 -2.89 -8.29
N ARG A 67 3.45 -3.42 -7.92
CA ARG A 67 4.41 -2.73 -7.05
C ARG A 67 5.24 -1.76 -7.90
N THR A 68 4.70 -0.56 -8.09
CA THR A 68 5.27 0.42 -9.04
C THR A 68 6.56 1.03 -8.51
N THR A 69 6.54 1.45 -7.25
CA THR A 69 7.70 2.09 -6.62
C THR A 69 7.74 1.69 -5.16
N ILE A 70 8.92 1.25 -4.68
CA ILE A 70 9.13 0.97 -3.26
C ILE A 70 9.70 2.23 -2.63
N LEU A 71 9.02 2.75 -1.61
CA LEU A 71 9.46 3.94 -0.88
C LEU A 71 10.33 3.58 0.32
N SER A 72 9.93 2.53 1.03
CA SER A 72 10.60 2.14 2.27
C SER A 72 10.29 0.68 2.56
N SER A 73 11.23 -0.07 3.11
CA SER A 73 10.97 -1.47 3.46
C SER A 73 11.95 -1.98 4.50
N SER A 74 11.62 -3.13 5.10
CA SER A 74 12.52 -3.86 5.98
C SER A 74 13.67 -4.52 5.22
N ASN A 75 13.65 -4.50 3.89
CA ASN A 75 14.71 -5.04 3.05
C ASN A 75 15.59 -3.91 2.50
N SER A 76 16.07 -3.05 3.38
CA SER A 76 16.92 -1.90 3.01
C SER A 76 16.27 -1.01 1.94
N ASP A 77 14.97 -0.80 2.07
CA ASP A 77 14.15 0.02 1.16
C ASP A 77 14.03 -0.54 -0.26
N ALA A 78 14.40 -1.79 -0.46
CA ALA A 78 14.15 -2.52 -1.69
C ALA A 78 12.89 -3.39 -1.54
N ALA A 79 12.38 -3.89 -2.66
CA ALA A 79 11.22 -4.77 -2.64
C ALA A 79 11.47 -6.00 -1.76
N VAL A 80 10.52 -6.30 -0.90
CA VAL A 80 10.59 -7.51 -0.06
C VAL A 80 10.26 -8.72 -0.93
N SER A 81 11.08 -9.76 -0.87
CA SER A 81 10.77 -11.03 -1.52
C SER A 81 9.95 -11.87 -0.53
N TRP A 82 8.63 -11.84 -0.70
CA TRP A 82 7.69 -12.42 0.25
C TRP A 82 7.69 -13.95 0.19
N THR A 83 7.39 -14.56 1.33
CA THR A 83 7.00 -15.98 1.36
C THR A 83 5.53 -16.10 0.96
N SER A 84 5.03 -17.34 0.84
CA SER A 84 3.62 -17.58 0.52
C SER A 84 2.69 -17.44 1.73
N ALA A 85 3.21 -17.06 2.89
CA ALA A 85 2.38 -16.82 4.07
C ALA A 85 1.45 -15.62 3.83
N ILE A 86 0.33 -15.61 4.55
CA ILE A 86 -0.64 -14.51 4.46
C ILE A 86 -0.02 -13.24 5.02
N LYS A 87 -0.17 -12.17 4.30
CA LYS A 87 0.21 -10.83 4.72
C LYS A 87 -0.95 -9.87 4.55
N ASP A 88 -0.92 -8.78 5.30
CA ASP A 88 -1.88 -7.71 5.17
C ASP A 88 -1.35 -6.68 4.19
N ILE A 89 -2.25 -6.15 3.35
CA ILE A 89 -1.94 -5.05 2.45
C ILE A 89 -3.06 -4.01 2.56
N PHE A 90 -2.67 -2.76 2.81
CA PHE A 90 -3.65 -1.72 3.08
C PHE A 90 -3.20 -0.39 2.50
N LEU A 91 -4.20 0.46 2.23
CA LEU A 91 -3.96 1.80 1.75
C LEU A 91 -3.46 2.67 2.91
N THR A 92 -2.41 3.41 2.66
CA THR A 92 -1.79 4.28 3.65
C THR A 92 -1.45 5.64 3.02
N TYR A 93 -1.03 6.57 3.86
CA TYR A 93 -0.46 7.83 3.39
C TYR A 93 0.94 7.92 3.97
N PRO A 94 1.99 7.63 3.17
CA PRO A 94 3.34 7.51 3.71
C PRO A 94 3.84 8.79 4.34
N ALA A 95 4.66 8.65 5.38
CA ALA A 95 5.19 9.80 6.11
C ALA A 95 5.98 10.76 5.21
N GLU A 96 6.76 10.24 4.27
CA GLU A 96 7.55 11.06 3.36
C GLU A 96 6.70 11.86 2.36
N GLU A 97 5.44 11.50 2.19
CA GLU A 97 4.51 12.18 1.29
C GLU A 97 3.45 12.99 2.04
N ALA A 98 3.41 12.87 3.36
CA ALA A 98 2.38 13.52 4.15
C ALA A 98 2.54 15.04 4.13
N VAL A 99 1.41 15.74 4.02
CA VAL A 99 1.35 17.19 4.14
C VAL A 99 0.86 17.49 5.56
N ILE A 100 1.67 18.20 6.32
CA ILE A 100 1.43 18.42 7.75
C ILE A 100 1.34 19.91 8.01
N GLU A 101 0.34 20.30 8.81
CA GLU A 101 0.17 21.68 9.29
C GLU A 101 0.50 21.73 10.77
N ASP A 102 1.41 22.62 11.16
CA ASP A 102 1.78 22.79 12.56
C ASP A 102 0.79 23.73 13.29
N SER A 103 1.04 23.98 14.58
CA SER A 103 0.16 24.82 15.39
C SER A 103 0.17 26.30 14.98
N SER A 104 1.10 26.70 14.12
CA SER A 104 1.20 28.06 13.56
C SER A 104 0.67 28.13 12.13
N ASN A 105 -0.02 27.09 11.66
CA ASN A 105 -0.58 26.94 10.33
C ASN A 105 0.47 26.90 9.21
N ASN A 106 1.70 26.53 9.54
CA ASN A 106 2.71 26.25 8.53
C ASN A 106 2.53 24.83 8.00
N VAL A 107 2.69 24.69 6.68
CA VAL A 107 2.51 23.41 6.01
C VAL A 107 3.88 22.89 5.56
N SER A 108 4.13 21.62 5.83
CA SER A 108 5.34 20.94 5.35
C SER A 108 4.99 19.59 4.75
N VAL A 109 5.87 19.07 3.88
CA VAL A 109 5.68 17.80 3.19
C VAL A 109 6.77 16.84 3.62
N GLY A 110 6.33 15.62 3.97
CA GLY A 110 7.23 14.56 4.37
C GLY A 110 7.73 14.69 5.81
N ASN A 111 8.71 13.89 6.15
CA ASN A 111 9.33 13.93 7.47
C ASN A 111 10.86 13.78 7.37
#